data_cb9a65b85fec7592ae6370cc6b51c405
#
_entry.id   cb9a65b85fec7592ae6370cc6b51c405
#
_cell.length_a   1.000
_cell.length_b   1.000
_cell.length_c   1.000
_cell.angle_alpha   90.00
_cell.angle_beta   90.00
_cell.angle_gamma   90.00
#
_symmetry.space_group_name_H-M   'P 1'
#
loop_
_entity.id
_entity.type
_entity.pdbx_description
1 polymer ?
#
loop_
_entity_poly.entity_id
_entity_poly.type
_entity_poly.pdbx_seq_one_letter_code
_entity_poly.pdbx_strand_id
1 'polypeptide(L)'
;IMVITDHDTVKDPWSIASGNYSSRFSGAVTGAAKIASERIAKRLKIIAAADLNTTPDHVELKDNVARSTINTDNIIPLNRVASKAHWSPLSIPEGAGSGLSETTFWTLPELSEPDQMDRINSSGTYGFIFDFCGVEVNPSDGSVRIDKYVTMHDAGKILNPKLADGQIKGAFAQGIGAALLEQLSYSADGAFETGTFADYCPPYATDMPELLILHDEHPSPLTPTGAKGLGEGNCMSTPVCIANAISDAIGVEVDTLPLTRPKVHKILDDEEPAPPAYMEGAKKHERNDGYSLNGQGFTVIKATPEKIWASILNPDELISLIPGCKSLITTAPLSFNAEAKIGVGPIAGNFTADFQFYDLVEHRSLLLKGTASGALGIAFGTGQITLEPNDKEVKVGYSYSMTINGKIAAVGARLLEGVVRRLIQQTINNFVYGLQDSSPKGILFKLFRWLGIRN
;
A
#
# COMPACT_ATOMS: atom_id res chain seq x y z
N ILE A 1 32.01 -21.99 12.10
CA ILE A 1 30.94 -22.63 11.29
C ILE A 1 31.00 -21.96 9.92
N MET A 2 31.21 -22.76 8.90
CA MET A 2 31.16 -22.30 7.52
C MET A 2 29.74 -22.63 6.99
N VAL A 3 29.01 -21.60 6.59
CA VAL A 3 27.73 -21.81 5.92
C VAL A 3 28.01 -21.78 4.42
N ILE A 4 27.76 -22.90 3.75
CA ILE A 4 27.78 -22.95 2.29
C ILE A 4 26.33 -22.94 1.84
N THR A 5 25.96 -21.92 1.12
CA THR A 5 24.67 -21.83 0.41
C THR A 5 24.96 -22.09 -1.06
N ASP A 6 24.55 -23.22 -1.55
CA ASP A 6 24.54 -23.55 -2.96
C ASP A 6 23.07 -23.77 -3.35
N HIS A 7 22.55 -22.94 -4.24
CA HIS A 7 21.18 -23.08 -4.70
C HIS A 7 21.13 -24.03 -5.92
N ASP A 8 20.62 -25.22 -5.65
CA ASP A 8 20.41 -26.23 -6.68
C ASP A 8 18.92 -26.55 -6.77
N THR A 9 18.30 -26.18 -7.89
CA THR A 9 16.85 -26.39 -8.11
C THR A 9 16.45 -27.86 -8.15
N VAL A 10 17.41 -28.78 -8.22
CA VAL A 10 17.17 -30.24 -8.16
C VAL A 10 17.28 -30.79 -6.76
N LYS A 11 18.19 -30.25 -5.94
CA LYS A 11 18.50 -30.77 -4.60
C LYS A 11 17.85 -30.00 -3.47
N ASP A 12 17.63 -28.71 -3.67
CA ASP A 12 17.13 -27.84 -2.61
C ASP A 12 15.60 -27.87 -2.54
N PRO A 13 15.02 -27.78 -1.33
CA PRO A 13 13.57 -27.65 -1.17
C PRO A 13 13.05 -26.45 -1.92
N TRP A 14 12.02 -26.66 -2.73
CA TRP A 14 11.36 -25.59 -3.47
C TRP A 14 10.01 -25.27 -2.86
N SER A 15 9.65 -23.98 -2.94
CA SER A 15 8.33 -23.47 -2.54
C SER A 15 7.83 -22.48 -3.59
N ILE A 16 6.53 -22.50 -3.87
CA ILE A 16 5.89 -21.53 -4.75
C ILE A 16 6.06 -20.09 -4.26
N ALA A 17 6.29 -19.91 -2.97
CA ALA A 17 6.55 -18.64 -2.32
C ALA A 17 8.05 -18.35 -2.13
N SER A 18 8.95 -19.07 -2.81
CA SER A 18 10.39 -18.81 -2.75
C SER A 18 10.72 -17.48 -3.45
N GLY A 19 11.53 -16.66 -2.81
CA GLY A 19 11.97 -15.34 -3.29
C GLY A 19 11.97 -14.30 -2.18
N ASN A 20 12.78 -13.26 -2.36
CA ASN A 20 12.99 -12.20 -1.38
C ASN A 20 12.18 -10.92 -1.66
N TYR A 21 11.19 -11.00 -2.53
CA TYR A 21 10.29 -9.89 -2.79
C TYR A 21 9.43 -9.54 -1.58
N SER A 22 8.96 -8.31 -1.50
CA SER A 22 8.18 -7.75 -0.38
C SER A 22 8.87 -7.88 0.97
N SER A 23 10.21 -7.85 0.99
CA SER A 23 11.04 -7.96 2.21
C SER A 23 10.70 -9.18 3.09
N ARG A 24 10.26 -10.28 2.49
CA ARG A 24 9.77 -11.48 3.19
C ARG A 24 10.85 -12.25 3.95
N PHE A 25 12.12 -12.08 3.58
CA PHE A 25 13.22 -12.84 4.16
C PHE A 25 13.29 -12.69 5.68
N SER A 26 13.22 -11.46 6.20
CA SER A 26 13.28 -11.21 7.64
C SER A 26 12.08 -11.76 8.39
N GLY A 27 10.89 -11.72 7.79
CA GLY A 27 9.67 -12.24 8.40
C GLY A 27 9.50 -13.74 8.35
N ALA A 28 10.13 -14.43 7.39
CA ALA A 28 9.93 -15.87 7.18
C ALA A 28 11.21 -16.70 7.36
N VAL A 29 12.21 -16.49 6.50
CA VAL A 29 13.39 -17.38 6.44
C VAL A 29 14.23 -17.30 7.71
N THR A 30 14.43 -16.10 8.27
CA THR A 30 15.21 -15.93 9.51
C THR A 30 14.54 -16.59 10.71
N GLY A 31 13.21 -16.62 10.75
CA GLY A 31 12.43 -17.33 11.76
C GLY A 31 12.67 -18.85 11.69
N ALA A 32 12.55 -19.42 10.51
CA ALA A 32 12.82 -20.84 10.30
C ALA A 32 14.28 -21.22 10.66
N ALA A 33 15.25 -20.41 10.23
CA ALA A 33 16.66 -20.62 10.54
C ALA A 33 16.94 -20.56 12.05
N LYS A 34 16.33 -19.60 12.77
CA LYS A 34 16.45 -19.51 14.23
C LYS A 34 15.92 -20.77 14.92
N ILE A 35 14.71 -21.20 14.57
CA ILE A 35 14.08 -22.39 15.16
C ILE A 35 14.91 -23.65 14.88
N ALA A 36 15.38 -23.85 13.64
CA ALA A 36 16.25 -24.96 13.30
C ALA A 36 17.55 -24.95 14.11
N SER A 37 18.18 -23.79 14.26
CA SER A 37 19.41 -23.62 15.03
C SER A 37 19.20 -23.91 16.52
N GLU A 38 18.11 -23.48 17.11
CA GLU A 38 17.75 -23.73 18.49
C GLU A 38 17.52 -25.24 18.75
N ARG A 39 16.88 -25.95 17.80
CA ARG A 39 16.70 -27.42 17.90
C ARG A 39 18.02 -28.17 17.83
N ILE A 40 18.92 -27.75 16.92
CA ILE A 40 20.28 -28.37 16.87
C ILE A 40 21.07 -28.02 18.12
N ALA A 41 21.03 -26.78 18.60
CA ALA A 41 21.70 -26.38 19.84
C ALA A 41 21.20 -27.19 21.04
N LYS A 42 19.90 -27.44 21.14
CA LYS A 42 19.34 -28.34 22.19
C LYS A 42 19.92 -29.74 22.11
N ARG A 43 20.02 -30.35 20.92
CA ARG A 43 20.63 -31.66 20.73
C ARG A 43 22.10 -31.65 21.13
N LEU A 44 22.88 -30.67 20.72
CA LEU A 44 24.28 -30.51 21.09
C LEU A 44 24.46 -30.37 22.62
N LYS A 45 23.59 -29.64 23.30
CA LYS A 45 23.60 -29.52 24.76
C LYS A 45 23.35 -30.87 25.45
N ILE A 46 22.42 -31.69 24.95
CA ILE A 46 22.13 -33.01 25.48
C ILE A 46 23.36 -33.91 25.33
N ILE A 47 24.00 -33.92 24.15
CA ILE A 47 25.19 -34.74 23.90
C ILE A 47 26.35 -34.28 24.79
N ALA A 48 26.60 -32.97 24.88
CA ALA A 48 27.67 -32.39 25.68
C ALA A 48 27.49 -32.63 27.19
N ALA A 49 26.24 -32.56 27.68
CA ALA A 49 25.91 -32.73 29.08
C ALA A 49 26.37 -34.09 29.64
N ALA A 50 26.21 -35.14 28.83
CA ALA A 50 26.67 -36.47 29.20
C ALA A 50 28.21 -36.54 29.40
N ASP A 51 28.96 -35.89 28.52
CA ASP A 51 30.43 -35.88 28.60
C ASP A 51 30.95 -34.91 29.67
N LEU A 52 30.20 -33.83 29.95
CA LEU A 52 30.50 -32.87 31.01
C LEU A 52 29.98 -33.29 32.39
N ASN A 53 29.35 -34.47 32.47
CA ASN A 53 28.73 -35.00 33.69
C ASN A 53 27.81 -33.96 34.37
N THR A 54 26.91 -33.38 33.58
CA THR A 54 25.96 -32.34 34.01
C THR A 54 24.61 -32.51 33.30
N THR A 55 23.65 -31.60 33.51
CA THR A 55 22.38 -31.59 32.78
C THR A 55 22.44 -30.60 31.60
N PRO A 56 21.62 -30.79 30.55
CA PRO A 56 21.59 -29.90 29.38
C PRO A 56 21.36 -28.42 29.71
N ASP A 57 20.61 -28.11 30.77
CA ASP A 57 20.33 -26.74 31.23
C ASP A 57 21.59 -26.05 31.78
N HIS A 58 22.56 -26.85 32.25
CA HIS A 58 23.85 -26.35 32.72
C HIS A 58 24.96 -26.44 31.66
N VAL A 59 24.59 -26.48 30.37
CA VAL A 59 25.53 -26.42 29.25
C VAL A 59 25.35 -25.09 28.48
N GLU A 60 26.40 -24.30 28.38
CA GLU A 60 26.52 -23.16 27.49
C GLU A 60 27.30 -23.57 26.23
N LEU A 61 26.79 -23.16 25.05
CA LEU A 61 27.52 -23.30 23.78
C LEU A 61 28.02 -21.90 23.37
N LYS A 62 29.32 -21.71 23.47
CA LYS A 62 29.95 -20.43 23.19
C LYS A 62 31.40 -20.63 22.72
N ASP A 63 31.88 -19.75 21.85
CA ASP A 63 33.28 -19.73 21.39
C ASP A 63 33.81 -21.09 20.89
N ASN A 64 32.99 -21.83 20.13
CA ASN A 64 33.25 -23.18 19.62
C ASN A 64 33.48 -24.25 20.69
N VAL A 65 33.05 -24.02 21.91
CA VAL A 65 33.06 -25.01 22.98
C VAL A 65 31.68 -25.19 23.61
N ALA A 66 31.46 -26.40 24.17
CA ALA A 66 30.40 -26.64 25.14
C ALA A 66 31.03 -26.57 26.53
N ARG A 67 30.47 -25.76 27.41
CA ARG A 67 30.99 -25.47 28.76
C ARG A 67 29.95 -25.79 29.81
N SER A 68 30.35 -26.36 30.91
CA SER A 68 29.48 -26.44 32.09
C SER A 68 29.36 -25.09 32.77
N THR A 69 28.13 -24.65 33.06
CA THR A 69 27.88 -23.43 33.82
C THR A 69 28.12 -23.59 35.32
N ILE A 70 28.18 -24.86 35.83
CA ILE A 70 28.48 -25.17 37.24
C ILE A 70 30.01 -25.23 37.47
N ASN A 71 30.72 -25.81 36.53
CA ASN A 71 32.18 -25.86 36.56
C ASN A 71 32.75 -25.32 35.25
N THR A 72 33.11 -24.08 35.22
CA THR A 72 33.52 -23.36 34.00
C THR A 72 34.81 -23.85 33.38
N ASP A 73 35.64 -24.59 34.12
CA ASP A 73 36.86 -25.23 33.61
C ASP A 73 36.56 -26.53 32.85
N ASN A 74 35.37 -27.07 33.04
CA ASN A 74 34.92 -28.29 32.35
C ASN A 74 34.35 -27.88 30.96
N ILE A 75 35.18 -28.06 29.94
CA ILE A 75 34.88 -27.66 28.55
C ILE A 75 35.14 -28.78 27.57
N ILE A 76 34.36 -28.84 26.50
CA ILE A 76 34.56 -29.76 25.38
C ILE A 76 34.47 -28.95 24.08
N PRO A 77 35.42 -29.11 23.13
CA PRO A 77 35.34 -28.54 21.82
C PRO A 77 34.05 -28.95 21.09
N LEU A 78 33.32 -28.00 20.49
CA LEU A 78 32.03 -28.27 19.87
C LEU A 78 32.11 -29.26 18.69
N ASN A 79 33.24 -29.28 17.97
CA ASN A 79 33.50 -30.27 16.93
C ASN A 79 33.57 -31.70 17.49
N ARG A 80 34.04 -31.88 18.71
CA ARG A 80 34.03 -33.19 19.38
C ARG A 80 32.62 -33.64 19.71
N VAL A 81 31.82 -32.75 20.23
CA VAL A 81 30.39 -33.01 20.50
C VAL A 81 29.66 -33.39 19.20
N ALA A 82 29.87 -32.60 18.13
CA ALA A 82 29.25 -32.85 16.82
C ALA A 82 29.74 -34.18 16.20
N SER A 83 31.04 -34.47 16.28
CA SER A 83 31.63 -35.74 15.76
C SER A 83 31.03 -36.95 16.41
N LYS A 84 30.70 -36.90 17.70
CA LYS A 84 30.08 -38.01 18.44
C LYS A 84 28.74 -38.41 17.82
N ALA A 85 27.93 -37.46 17.41
CA ALA A 85 26.67 -37.72 16.74
C ALA A 85 26.82 -38.45 15.40
N HIS A 86 28.00 -38.34 14.76
CA HIS A 86 28.30 -38.97 13.47
C HIS A 86 29.06 -40.30 13.61
N TRP A 87 30.12 -40.31 14.40
CA TRP A 87 31.03 -41.45 14.49
C TRP A 87 30.71 -42.45 15.60
N SER A 88 29.91 -42.03 16.61
CA SER A 88 29.59 -42.88 17.77
C SER A 88 28.09 -42.83 18.10
N PRO A 89 27.21 -43.17 17.17
CA PRO A 89 25.75 -42.97 17.34
C PRO A 89 25.17 -43.79 18.50
N LEU A 90 25.80 -44.93 18.86
CA LEU A 90 25.37 -45.76 19.99
C LEU A 90 25.68 -45.12 21.36
N SER A 91 26.56 -44.11 21.42
CA SER A 91 26.91 -43.42 22.65
C SER A 91 26.13 -42.09 22.84
N ILE A 92 25.17 -41.83 21.98
CA ILE A 92 24.33 -40.63 22.07
C ILE A 92 23.28 -40.87 23.17
N PRO A 93 23.12 -39.90 24.09
CA PRO A 93 22.09 -39.96 25.12
C PRO A 93 20.68 -40.03 24.55
N GLU A 94 19.79 -40.73 25.25
CA GLU A 94 18.37 -40.71 24.95
C GLU A 94 17.83 -39.26 24.92
N GLY A 95 16.99 -38.95 23.96
CA GLY A 95 16.43 -37.61 23.76
C GLY A 95 17.24 -36.64 22.86
N ALA A 96 18.51 -36.97 22.52
CA ALA A 96 19.29 -36.18 21.57
C ALA A 96 18.87 -36.39 20.10
N GLY A 97 18.18 -37.52 19.82
CA GLY A 97 17.83 -37.92 18.45
C GLY A 97 19.04 -38.34 17.62
N SER A 98 18.83 -38.80 16.41
CA SER A 98 19.87 -39.20 15.48
C SER A 98 20.30 -38.04 14.56
N GLY A 99 21.62 -37.85 14.43
CA GLY A 99 22.23 -36.86 13.56
C GLY A 99 22.07 -35.40 14.02
N LEU A 100 22.70 -34.50 13.29
CA LEU A 100 22.65 -33.03 13.52
C LEU A 100 22.09 -32.29 12.30
N SER A 101 21.08 -32.87 11.67
CA SER A 101 20.34 -32.24 10.59
C SER A 101 18.96 -31.85 11.08
N GLU A 102 18.48 -30.65 10.66
CA GLU A 102 17.17 -30.15 11.03
C GLU A 102 16.53 -29.48 9.84
N THR A 103 15.26 -29.78 9.59
CA THR A 103 14.42 -29.10 8.62
C THR A 103 13.26 -28.44 9.36
N THR A 104 13.04 -27.17 9.11
CA THR A 104 12.03 -26.39 9.81
C THR A 104 11.18 -25.59 8.83
N PHE A 105 9.88 -25.66 9.01
CA PHE A 105 8.91 -24.78 8.39
C PHE A 105 8.40 -23.80 9.44
N TRP A 106 8.30 -22.56 9.06
CA TRP A 106 7.72 -21.52 9.90
C TRP A 106 6.82 -20.60 9.08
N THR A 107 5.67 -20.29 9.60
CA THR A 107 4.67 -19.40 8.99
C THR A 107 4.20 -18.43 10.05
N LEU A 108 4.01 -17.18 9.66
CA LEU A 108 3.44 -16.16 10.54
C LEU A 108 2.00 -16.55 10.90
N PRO A 109 1.65 -16.61 12.21
CA PRO A 109 0.32 -17.09 12.64
C PRO A 109 -0.86 -16.24 12.14
N GLU A 110 -0.63 -14.94 11.89
CA GLU A 110 -1.66 -13.98 11.51
C GLU A 110 -1.95 -13.97 9.99
N LEU A 111 -1.23 -14.77 9.21
CA LEU A 111 -1.55 -14.90 7.78
C LEU A 111 -2.91 -15.58 7.59
N SER A 112 -3.69 -15.08 6.66
CA SER A 112 -5.01 -15.64 6.34
C SER A 112 -5.15 -15.93 4.86
N GLU A 113 -5.95 -16.93 4.55
CA GLU A 113 -6.40 -17.21 3.20
C GLU A 113 -7.29 -16.09 2.66
N PRO A 114 -7.46 -15.97 1.33
CA PRO A 114 -8.40 -15.04 0.74
C PRO A 114 -9.83 -15.27 1.27
N ASP A 115 -10.49 -14.21 1.67
CA ASP A 115 -11.91 -14.25 2.02
C ASP A 115 -12.81 -14.22 0.76
N GLN A 116 -14.12 -14.23 0.96
CA GLN A 116 -15.10 -14.20 -0.14
C GLN A 116 -15.02 -12.95 -1.04
N MET A 117 -14.23 -11.94 -0.65
CA MET A 117 -13.99 -10.70 -1.40
C MET A 117 -12.54 -10.61 -1.86
N ASP A 118 -11.82 -11.73 -1.92
CA ASP A 118 -10.40 -11.84 -2.27
C ASP A 118 -9.47 -10.97 -1.39
N ARG A 119 -9.87 -10.67 -0.16
CA ARG A 119 -9.00 -9.97 0.79
C ARG A 119 -8.15 -10.99 1.51
N ILE A 120 -6.84 -10.73 1.51
CA ILE A 120 -5.84 -11.60 2.10
C ILE A 120 -4.99 -10.82 3.11
N ASN A 121 -4.64 -11.44 4.23
CA ASN A 121 -3.55 -10.97 5.07
C ASN A 121 -2.28 -11.75 4.73
N SER A 122 -1.45 -11.20 3.87
CA SER A 122 -0.22 -11.83 3.37
C SER A 122 1.06 -11.36 4.07
N SER A 123 0.97 -10.37 4.95
CA SER A 123 2.11 -9.83 5.70
C SER A 123 1.69 -9.37 7.09
N GLY A 124 2.53 -9.60 8.09
CA GLY A 124 2.33 -9.14 9.45
C GLY A 124 3.55 -8.39 10.01
N THR A 125 4.54 -8.07 9.17
CA THR A 125 5.81 -7.47 9.58
C THR A 125 6.10 -6.19 8.84
N TYR A 126 5.30 -5.15 9.11
CA TYR A 126 5.43 -3.85 8.49
C TYR A 126 6.55 -3.04 9.16
N GLY A 127 7.55 -2.62 8.37
CA GLY A 127 8.51 -1.61 8.75
C GLY A 127 7.93 -0.21 8.57
N PHE A 128 8.54 0.78 9.20
CA PHE A 128 8.20 2.19 9.04
C PHE A 128 9.43 2.96 8.60
N ILE A 129 9.22 3.94 7.73
CA ILE A 129 10.28 4.81 7.23
C ILE A 129 9.81 6.24 7.34
N PHE A 130 10.74 7.09 7.74
CA PHE A 130 10.53 8.51 7.81
C PHE A 130 11.71 9.22 7.13
N ASP A 131 11.43 9.99 6.09
CA ASP A 131 12.44 10.64 5.25
C ASP A 131 12.36 12.16 5.32
N PHE A 132 13.52 12.81 5.31
CA PHE A 132 13.68 14.25 5.15
C PHE A 132 14.67 14.54 4.03
N CYS A 133 14.34 15.48 3.17
CA CYS A 133 15.16 15.88 2.05
C CYS A 133 15.26 17.40 1.95
N GLY A 134 16.47 17.92 1.84
CA GLY A 134 16.77 19.28 1.43
C GLY A 134 17.28 19.31 0.00
N VAL A 135 16.72 20.17 -0.85
CA VAL A 135 17.11 20.29 -2.26
C VAL A 135 17.45 21.74 -2.62
N GLU A 136 18.30 21.90 -3.62
CA GLU A 136 18.52 23.14 -4.34
C GLU A 136 18.09 22.96 -5.79
N VAL A 137 17.24 23.84 -6.27
CA VAL A 137 16.77 23.87 -7.67
C VAL A 137 17.38 25.07 -8.36
N ASN A 138 18.07 24.86 -9.49
CA ASN A 138 18.60 25.95 -10.32
C ASN A 138 17.49 26.40 -11.31
N PRO A 139 16.97 27.63 -11.17
CA PRO A 139 15.89 28.09 -12.04
C PRO A 139 16.31 28.31 -13.49
N SER A 140 17.62 28.49 -13.76
CA SER A 140 18.10 28.79 -15.13
C SER A 140 18.17 27.55 -16.03
N ASP A 141 18.16 26.33 -15.46
CA ASP A 141 18.34 25.09 -16.23
C ASP A 141 17.57 23.89 -15.68
N GLY A 142 16.81 24.09 -14.59
CA GLY A 142 16.01 23.04 -13.97
C GLY A 142 16.82 21.92 -13.28
N SER A 143 18.12 22.11 -13.07
CA SER A 143 18.92 21.11 -12.36
C SER A 143 18.58 21.09 -10.87
N VAL A 144 18.52 19.89 -10.30
CA VAL A 144 18.21 19.62 -8.90
C VAL A 144 19.42 19.01 -8.23
N ARG A 145 19.85 19.58 -7.11
CA ARG A 145 20.89 19.02 -6.24
C ARG A 145 20.28 18.67 -4.89
N ILE A 146 20.43 17.44 -4.46
CA ILE A 146 20.05 17.03 -3.11
C ILE A 146 21.18 17.47 -2.17
N ASP A 147 20.89 18.40 -1.26
CA ASP A 147 21.85 18.91 -0.29
C ASP A 147 22.05 17.94 0.87
N LYS A 148 20.96 17.51 1.49
CA LYS A 148 20.97 16.53 2.57
C LYS A 148 19.78 15.58 2.47
N TYR A 149 20.03 14.34 2.87
CA TYR A 149 18.97 13.35 3.00
C TYR A 149 19.12 12.57 4.30
N VAL A 150 18.03 12.49 5.06
CA VAL A 150 17.96 11.73 6.30
C VAL A 150 16.86 10.70 6.16
N THR A 151 17.18 9.46 6.45
CA THR A 151 16.19 8.37 6.48
C THR A 151 16.23 7.67 7.83
N MET A 152 15.08 7.48 8.44
CA MET A 152 14.93 6.77 9.72
C MET A 152 14.08 5.53 9.50
N HIS A 153 14.54 4.39 9.98
CA HIS A 153 13.92 3.10 9.78
C HIS A 153 13.55 2.45 11.11
N ASP A 154 12.30 1.98 11.20
CA ASP A 154 11.92 0.91 12.11
C ASP A 154 11.75 -0.39 11.32
N ALA A 155 12.80 -1.19 11.26
CA ALA A 155 12.79 -2.54 10.68
C ALA A 155 12.75 -3.64 11.77
N GLY A 156 12.22 -3.32 12.93
CA GLY A 156 12.25 -4.21 14.09
C GLY A 156 13.68 -4.44 14.56
N LYS A 157 14.02 -5.67 14.90
CA LYS A 157 15.39 -6.03 15.27
C LYS A 157 16.31 -6.05 14.05
N ILE A 158 17.34 -5.21 14.05
CA ILE A 158 18.39 -5.23 13.02
C ILE A 158 19.29 -6.44 13.24
N LEU A 159 19.25 -7.40 12.31
CA LEU A 159 20.01 -8.64 12.42
C LEU A 159 21.49 -8.46 12.03
N ASN A 160 21.75 -7.61 11.05
CA ASN A 160 23.09 -7.28 10.59
C ASN A 160 23.13 -5.80 10.12
N PRO A 161 23.67 -4.87 10.94
CA PRO A 161 23.68 -3.45 10.62
C PRO A 161 24.34 -3.12 9.28
N LYS A 162 25.46 -3.75 8.94
CA LYS A 162 26.16 -3.48 7.66
C LYS A 162 25.33 -3.85 6.43
N LEU A 163 24.65 -5.01 6.51
CA LEU A 163 23.76 -5.45 5.42
C LEU A 163 22.49 -4.59 5.37
N ALA A 164 21.94 -4.20 6.52
CA ALA A 164 20.78 -3.31 6.60
C ALA A 164 21.07 -1.96 5.93
N ASP A 165 22.18 -1.31 6.31
CA ASP A 165 22.60 -0.04 5.70
C ASP A 165 22.88 -0.18 4.21
N GLY A 166 23.44 -1.31 3.78
CA GLY A 166 23.65 -1.63 2.37
C GLY A 166 22.34 -1.70 1.58
N GLN A 167 21.30 -2.34 2.14
CA GLN A 167 19.97 -2.40 1.54
C GLN A 167 19.34 -1.00 1.45
N ILE A 168 19.40 -0.23 2.52
CA ILE A 168 18.86 1.14 2.55
C ILE A 168 19.52 2.02 1.50
N LYS A 169 20.86 2.00 1.41
CA LYS A 169 21.62 2.75 0.39
C LYS A 169 21.26 2.33 -1.03
N GLY A 170 21.09 1.03 -1.27
CA GLY A 170 20.69 0.51 -2.57
C GLY A 170 19.26 0.93 -2.97
N ALA A 171 18.30 0.81 -2.06
CA ALA A 171 16.93 1.26 -2.28
C ALA A 171 16.84 2.79 -2.47
N PHE A 172 17.65 3.55 -1.73
CA PHE A 172 17.77 5.00 -1.88
C PHE A 172 18.28 5.38 -3.27
N ALA A 173 19.32 4.69 -3.78
CA ALA A 173 19.83 4.91 -5.12
C ALA A 173 18.74 4.67 -6.19
N GLN A 174 18.01 3.58 -6.09
CA GLN A 174 16.85 3.34 -6.97
C GLN A 174 15.79 4.44 -6.85
N GLY A 175 15.53 4.91 -5.63
CA GLY A 175 14.61 6.01 -5.38
C GLY A 175 15.02 7.33 -6.04
N ILE A 176 16.31 7.66 -6.03
CA ILE A 176 16.87 8.83 -6.76
C ILE A 176 16.65 8.65 -8.26
N GLY A 177 16.98 7.47 -8.82
CA GLY A 177 16.78 7.16 -10.22
C GLY A 177 15.33 7.39 -10.64
N ALA A 178 14.39 6.81 -9.89
CA ALA A 178 12.96 6.97 -10.14
C ALA A 178 12.46 8.41 -9.98
N ALA A 179 13.06 9.19 -9.08
CA ALA A 179 12.67 10.58 -8.85
C ALA A 179 13.15 11.55 -9.94
N LEU A 180 14.40 11.39 -10.41
CA LEU A 180 15.11 12.44 -11.15
C LEU A 180 15.63 12.02 -12.53
N LEU A 181 15.88 10.72 -12.78
CA LEU A 181 16.73 10.29 -13.88
C LEU A 181 16.09 9.28 -14.82
N GLU A 182 15.51 8.20 -14.27
CA GLU A 182 15.08 7.04 -15.05
C GLU A 182 13.73 7.27 -15.71
N GLN A 183 13.70 7.24 -17.03
CA GLN A 183 12.49 7.38 -17.82
C GLN A 183 12.48 6.36 -18.96
N LEU A 184 11.34 5.67 -19.11
CA LEU A 184 11.08 4.84 -20.28
C LEU A 184 10.21 5.64 -21.25
N SER A 185 10.74 5.93 -22.43
CA SER A 185 10.07 6.74 -23.46
C SER A 185 9.71 5.90 -24.67
N TYR A 186 8.54 6.19 -25.23
CA TYR A 186 8.06 5.59 -26.46
C TYR A 186 7.63 6.70 -27.43
N SER A 187 7.96 6.54 -28.72
CA SER A 187 7.47 7.41 -29.77
C SER A 187 5.97 7.29 -29.98
N ALA A 188 5.39 8.19 -30.76
CA ALA A 188 3.94 8.21 -31.03
C ALA A 188 3.43 6.94 -31.73
N ASP A 189 4.29 6.23 -32.46
CA ASP A 189 4.03 4.95 -33.14
C ASP A 189 4.36 3.73 -32.26
N GLY A 190 4.77 3.95 -30.99
CA GLY A 190 5.04 2.91 -30.00
C GLY A 190 6.45 2.32 -30.05
N ALA A 191 7.39 2.90 -30.81
CA ALA A 191 8.78 2.45 -30.78
C ALA A 191 9.46 2.86 -29.46
N PHE A 192 10.25 1.95 -28.89
CA PHE A 192 10.97 2.20 -27.63
C PHE A 192 12.22 3.04 -27.88
N GLU A 193 12.30 4.21 -27.27
CA GLU A 193 13.34 5.22 -27.51
C GLU A 193 14.51 5.16 -26.52
N THR A 194 14.27 4.71 -25.28
CA THR A 194 15.30 4.66 -24.22
C THR A 194 15.94 3.28 -24.09
N GLY A 195 16.33 2.68 -25.23
CA GLY A 195 16.85 1.31 -25.28
C GLY A 195 18.34 1.16 -24.99
N THR A 196 19.06 2.24 -24.81
CA THR A 196 20.52 2.23 -24.54
C THR A 196 20.86 3.03 -23.31
N PHE A 197 22.05 2.81 -22.70
CA PHE A 197 22.53 3.62 -21.58
C PHE A 197 22.94 5.07 -21.98
N ALA A 198 22.85 5.44 -23.24
CA ALA A 198 22.94 6.84 -23.66
C ALA A 198 21.62 7.58 -23.43
N ASP A 199 20.51 6.86 -23.46
CA ASP A 199 19.16 7.42 -23.37
C ASP A 199 18.52 7.13 -22.01
N TYR A 200 18.73 5.92 -21.46
CA TYR A 200 18.29 5.51 -20.13
C TYR A 200 19.41 5.78 -19.12
N CYS A 201 19.16 6.68 -18.18
CA CYS A 201 20.16 7.22 -17.24
C CYS A 201 19.95 6.64 -15.84
N PRO A 202 20.54 5.49 -15.45
CA PRO A 202 20.57 5.06 -14.07
C PRO A 202 21.48 5.99 -13.24
N PRO A 203 21.25 6.14 -11.92
CA PRO A 203 22.07 6.98 -11.08
C PRO A 203 23.51 6.47 -10.97
N TYR A 204 24.47 7.39 -11.07
CA TYR A 204 25.89 7.11 -10.83
C TYR A 204 26.25 7.36 -9.37
N ALA A 205 27.42 6.89 -8.94
CA ALA A 205 27.93 7.14 -7.59
C ALA A 205 28.10 8.64 -7.28
N THR A 206 28.33 9.46 -8.30
CA THR A 206 28.43 10.93 -8.20
C THR A 206 27.10 11.63 -8.00
N ASP A 207 25.98 10.98 -8.33
CA ASP A 207 24.63 11.52 -8.14
C ASP A 207 24.10 11.28 -6.71
N MET A 208 24.84 10.45 -5.94
CA MET A 208 24.46 10.09 -4.58
C MET A 208 24.87 11.17 -3.59
N PRO A 209 23.91 11.81 -2.90
CA PRO A 209 24.22 12.75 -1.82
C PRO A 209 24.68 12.02 -0.56
N GLU A 210 25.14 12.78 0.44
CA GLU A 210 25.35 12.24 1.77
C GLU A 210 24.03 11.77 2.37
N LEU A 211 23.97 10.48 2.74
CA LEU A 211 22.80 9.85 3.34
C LEU A 211 23.06 9.58 4.83
N LEU A 212 22.29 10.23 5.69
CA LEU A 212 22.25 9.91 7.12
C LEU A 212 21.17 8.86 7.38
N ILE A 213 21.61 7.67 7.82
CA ILE A 213 20.73 6.55 8.16
C ILE A 213 20.58 6.49 9.68
N LEU A 214 19.33 6.47 10.15
CA LEU A 214 18.96 6.30 11.54
C LEU A 214 18.13 5.03 11.70
N HIS A 215 18.34 4.32 12.80
CA HIS A 215 17.55 3.12 13.15
C HIS A 215 16.87 3.33 14.49
N ASP A 216 15.57 3.00 14.51
CA ASP A 216 14.77 2.94 15.73
C ASP A 216 14.16 1.53 15.81
N GLU A 217 14.69 0.71 16.71
CA GLU A 217 14.35 -0.70 16.77
C GLU A 217 13.12 -0.97 17.64
N HIS A 218 11.98 -1.27 17.00
CA HIS A 218 10.77 -1.80 17.66
C HIS A 218 10.55 -3.25 17.21
N PRO A 219 11.10 -4.25 17.90
CA PRO A 219 11.00 -5.66 17.50
C PRO A 219 9.56 -6.10 17.33
N SER A 220 9.26 -6.81 16.23
CA SER A 220 7.96 -7.39 16.01
C SER A 220 7.72 -8.54 16.99
N PRO A 221 6.60 -8.59 17.71
CA PRO A 221 6.24 -9.75 18.53
C PRO A 221 5.81 -10.96 17.69
N LEU A 222 5.56 -10.76 16.39
CA LEU A 222 5.03 -11.77 15.49
C LEU A 222 6.11 -12.60 14.80
N THR A 223 7.37 -12.19 14.87
CA THR A 223 8.49 -12.91 14.24
C THR A 223 9.45 -13.46 15.28
N PRO A 224 10.02 -14.68 15.10
CA PRO A 224 10.95 -15.27 16.06
C PRO A 224 12.22 -14.45 16.31
N THR A 225 12.62 -13.62 15.35
CA THR A 225 13.80 -12.76 15.44
C THR A 225 13.46 -11.32 15.84
N GLY A 226 12.19 -10.94 15.82
CA GLY A 226 11.76 -9.55 15.99
C GLY A 226 12.01 -8.66 14.77
N ALA A 227 12.57 -9.18 13.68
CA ALA A 227 12.86 -8.41 12.46
C ALA A 227 11.59 -8.15 11.66
N LYS A 228 11.57 -7.00 10.98
CA LYS A 228 10.55 -6.56 10.03
C LYS A 228 11.16 -6.38 8.63
N GLY A 229 10.33 -6.04 7.64
CA GLY A 229 10.80 -5.69 6.30
C GLY A 229 11.63 -4.41 6.27
N LEU A 230 12.62 -4.34 5.38
CA LEU A 230 13.52 -3.20 5.26
C LEU A 230 13.91 -2.90 3.80
N GLY A 231 14.16 -3.93 3.00
CA GLY A 231 14.92 -3.81 1.75
C GLY A 231 14.33 -2.87 0.70
N GLU A 232 13.01 -2.79 0.56
CA GLU A 232 12.32 -2.04 -0.51
C GLU A 232 11.83 -0.65 -0.05
N GLY A 233 12.06 -0.29 1.21
CA GLY A 233 11.43 0.88 1.80
C GLY A 233 11.73 2.18 1.08
N ASN A 234 13.00 2.51 0.88
CA ASN A 234 13.39 3.74 0.21
C ASN A 234 13.11 3.76 -1.30
N CYS A 235 12.82 2.63 -1.95
CA CYS A 235 12.30 2.66 -3.32
C CYS A 235 10.94 3.36 -3.41
N MET A 236 10.16 3.33 -2.32
CA MET A 236 8.83 3.94 -2.25
C MET A 236 8.86 5.35 -1.65
N SER A 237 9.58 5.55 -0.54
CA SER A 237 9.58 6.82 0.20
C SER A 237 10.46 7.89 -0.44
N THR A 238 11.63 7.53 -0.96
CA THR A 238 12.59 8.48 -1.52
C THR A 238 12.05 9.28 -2.70
N PRO A 239 11.39 8.69 -3.72
CA PRO A 239 10.87 9.48 -4.84
C PRO A 239 9.85 10.53 -4.40
N VAL A 240 8.99 10.17 -3.46
CA VAL A 240 7.97 11.09 -2.93
C VAL A 240 8.60 12.19 -2.10
N CYS A 241 9.57 11.87 -1.25
CA CYS A 241 10.28 12.85 -0.42
C CYS A 241 11.00 13.89 -1.28
N ILE A 242 11.69 13.46 -2.34
CA ILE A 242 12.36 14.35 -3.29
C ILE A 242 11.36 15.22 -4.05
N ALA A 243 10.25 14.64 -4.54
CA ALA A 243 9.21 15.38 -5.24
C ALA A 243 8.59 16.47 -4.36
N ASN A 244 8.30 16.16 -3.09
CA ASN A 244 7.79 17.12 -2.12
C ASN A 244 8.78 18.25 -1.85
N ALA A 245 10.08 17.92 -1.73
CA ALA A 245 11.12 18.92 -1.52
C ALA A 245 11.29 19.85 -2.74
N ILE A 246 11.19 19.31 -3.95
CA ILE A 246 11.19 20.11 -5.19
C ILE A 246 9.96 21.00 -5.25
N SER A 247 8.77 20.45 -4.98
CA SER A 247 7.52 21.24 -4.94
C SER A 247 7.62 22.42 -3.98
N ASP A 248 8.18 22.19 -2.78
CA ASP A 248 8.41 23.25 -1.80
C ASP A 248 9.41 24.31 -2.31
N ALA A 249 10.52 23.87 -2.94
CA ALA A 249 11.55 24.75 -3.44
C ALA A 249 11.10 25.65 -4.61
N ILE A 250 10.23 25.14 -5.50
CA ILE A 250 9.76 25.90 -6.68
C ILE A 250 8.38 26.54 -6.47
N GLY A 251 7.70 26.22 -5.35
CA GLY A 251 6.36 26.74 -5.05
C GLY A 251 5.24 26.20 -5.94
N VAL A 252 5.47 25.08 -6.65
CA VAL A 252 4.52 24.45 -7.56
C VAL A 252 4.32 23.00 -7.17
N GLU A 253 3.08 22.53 -7.07
CA GLU A 253 2.76 21.13 -6.79
C GLU A 253 3.14 20.25 -7.99
N VAL A 254 4.00 19.24 -7.75
CA VAL A 254 4.38 18.25 -8.77
C VAL A 254 3.75 16.91 -8.46
N ASP A 255 3.06 16.34 -9.42
CA ASP A 255 2.26 15.13 -9.28
C ASP A 255 2.76 13.94 -10.12
N THR A 256 3.80 14.14 -10.92
CA THR A 256 4.32 13.14 -11.86
C THR A 256 5.82 13.01 -11.79
N LEU A 257 6.34 11.77 -11.87
CA LEU A 257 7.75 11.43 -11.89
C LEU A 257 8.13 10.80 -13.26
N PRO A 258 9.43 10.81 -13.61
CA PRO A 258 10.54 11.48 -12.95
C PRO A 258 10.50 13.00 -13.16
N LEU A 259 11.12 13.75 -12.23
CA LEU A 259 11.36 15.18 -12.34
C LEU A 259 12.74 15.42 -12.97
N THR A 260 12.84 15.04 -14.24
CA THR A 260 14.07 15.26 -15.01
C THR A 260 14.37 16.75 -15.17
N ARG A 261 15.63 17.09 -15.35
CA ARG A 261 16.07 18.48 -15.54
C ARG A 261 15.24 19.25 -16.59
N PRO A 262 14.95 18.73 -17.79
CA PRO A 262 14.10 19.41 -18.76
C PRO A 262 12.66 19.61 -18.25
N LYS A 263 12.14 18.65 -17.47
CA LYS A 263 10.78 18.75 -16.95
C LYS A 263 10.67 19.82 -15.86
N VAL A 264 11.63 19.87 -14.94
CA VAL A 264 11.69 20.92 -13.91
C VAL A 264 11.85 22.30 -14.54
N HIS A 265 12.73 22.43 -15.55
CA HIS A 265 12.90 23.68 -16.30
C HIS A 265 11.59 24.13 -16.96
N LYS A 266 10.87 23.21 -17.61
CA LYS A 266 9.58 23.51 -18.22
C LYS A 266 8.53 23.98 -17.20
N ILE A 267 8.47 23.35 -16.02
CA ILE A 267 7.55 23.78 -14.96
C ILE A 267 7.85 25.20 -14.51
N LEU A 268 9.14 25.54 -14.40
CA LEU A 268 9.58 26.89 -14.02
C LEU A 268 9.29 27.95 -15.09
N ASP A 269 9.31 27.55 -16.37
CA ASP A 269 9.01 28.48 -17.49
C ASP A 269 7.49 28.69 -17.68
N ASP A 270 6.68 27.66 -17.39
CA ASP A 270 5.23 27.69 -17.61
C ASP A 270 4.45 28.35 -16.45
N GLU A 271 5.04 28.45 -15.24
CA GLU A 271 4.40 29.02 -14.06
C GLU A 271 5.29 30.07 -13.39
N GLU A 272 4.73 31.22 -12.97
CA GLU A 272 5.42 32.12 -12.04
C GLU A 272 5.57 31.42 -10.68
N PRO A 273 6.81 31.16 -10.22
CA PRO A 273 7.00 30.48 -8.95
C PRO A 273 6.43 31.30 -7.80
N ALA A 274 5.57 30.72 -6.99
CA ALA A 274 5.14 31.32 -5.74
C ALA A 274 6.37 31.49 -4.82
N PRO A 275 6.50 32.60 -4.06
CA PRO A 275 7.61 32.79 -3.15
C PRO A 275 7.64 31.63 -2.14
N PRO A 276 8.85 31.10 -1.79
CA PRO A 276 8.99 29.99 -0.87
C PRO A 276 8.28 30.27 0.46
N ALA A 277 7.52 29.30 0.96
CA ALA A 277 6.65 29.46 2.14
C ALA A 277 7.38 29.90 3.44
N TYR A 278 8.70 29.76 3.51
CA TYR A 278 9.51 30.21 4.65
C TYR A 278 9.81 31.73 4.67
N MET A 279 9.56 32.46 3.56
CA MET A 279 9.77 33.91 3.51
C MET A 279 8.55 34.72 3.94
N GLU A 280 7.36 34.15 3.94
CA GLU A 280 6.23 34.72 4.65
C GLU A 280 6.21 34.18 6.06
N GLY A 281 6.46 35.04 7.07
CA GLY A 281 6.38 34.65 8.48
C GLY A 281 5.13 33.83 8.71
N ALA A 282 5.30 32.61 9.23
CA ALA A 282 4.34 31.52 9.33
C ALA A 282 2.88 32.00 9.53
N LYS A 283 2.19 32.34 8.48
CA LYS A 283 0.74 32.22 8.46
C LYS A 283 0.48 30.74 8.58
N LYS A 284 -0.09 30.33 9.74
CA LYS A 284 -0.71 29.04 9.87
C LYS A 284 -1.44 28.76 8.57
N HIS A 285 -0.96 27.82 7.75
CA HIS A 285 -1.81 27.16 6.81
C HIS A 285 -2.97 26.63 7.66
N GLU A 286 -4.12 27.26 7.59
CA GLU A 286 -5.36 26.54 7.83
C GLU A 286 -5.27 25.40 6.83
N ARG A 287 -4.95 24.20 7.34
CA ARG A 287 -5.09 22.95 6.58
C ARG A 287 -6.52 22.98 6.10
N ASN A 288 -6.70 23.24 4.82
CA ASN A 288 -7.91 22.85 4.15
C ASN A 288 -7.86 21.32 4.19
N ASP A 289 -8.38 20.73 5.27
CA ASP A 289 -8.37 19.28 5.53
C ASP A 289 -9.28 18.54 4.53
N GLY A 290 -9.57 19.11 3.36
CA GLY A 290 -10.47 18.60 2.34
C GLY A 290 -9.76 18.16 1.09
N TYR A 291 -10.08 16.95 0.68
CA TYR A 291 -9.66 16.37 -0.58
C TYR A 291 -10.66 16.73 -1.68
N SER A 292 -10.24 17.44 -2.73
CA SER A 292 -11.11 17.80 -3.86
C SER A 292 -11.02 16.74 -4.96
N LEU A 293 -12.17 16.25 -5.40
CA LEU A 293 -12.35 15.28 -6.47
C LEU A 293 -13.27 15.83 -7.55
N ASN A 294 -12.84 15.71 -8.79
CA ASN A 294 -13.62 16.10 -9.96
C ASN A 294 -13.72 14.93 -10.92
N GLY A 295 -14.81 14.80 -11.63
CA GLY A 295 -14.96 13.78 -12.63
C GLY A 295 -16.12 14.03 -13.58
N GLN A 296 -16.09 13.38 -14.74
CA GLN A 296 -17.15 13.44 -15.75
C GLN A 296 -17.23 12.12 -16.52
N GLY A 297 -18.39 11.87 -17.10
CA GLY A 297 -18.61 10.71 -17.94
C GLY A 297 -19.98 10.75 -18.62
N PHE A 298 -20.32 9.68 -19.33
CA PHE A 298 -21.63 9.52 -19.93
C PHE A 298 -22.04 8.05 -20.01
N THR A 299 -23.33 7.82 -20.17
CA THR A 299 -23.92 6.53 -20.53
C THR A 299 -25.00 6.73 -21.60
N VAL A 300 -25.32 5.69 -22.37
CA VAL A 300 -26.36 5.72 -23.37
C VAL A 300 -27.53 4.84 -22.88
N ILE A 301 -28.73 5.38 -22.86
CA ILE A 301 -29.92 4.73 -22.33
C ILE A 301 -31.00 4.64 -23.41
N LYS A 302 -31.57 3.45 -23.59
CA LYS A 302 -32.69 3.20 -24.50
C LYS A 302 -34.02 3.55 -23.83
N ALA A 303 -34.27 4.86 -23.69
CA ALA A 303 -35.50 5.40 -23.14
C ALA A 303 -35.74 6.81 -23.69
N THR A 304 -36.93 7.35 -23.51
CA THR A 304 -37.22 8.75 -23.91
C THR A 304 -36.71 9.71 -22.83
N PRO A 305 -36.37 10.97 -23.20
CA PRO A 305 -35.93 11.99 -22.24
C PRO A 305 -36.93 12.20 -21.11
N GLU A 306 -38.22 12.17 -21.40
CA GLU A 306 -39.30 12.35 -20.43
C GLU A 306 -39.29 11.26 -19.38
N LYS A 307 -39.11 9.99 -19.81
CA LYS A 307 -39.05 8.84 -18.91
C LYS A 307 -37.83 8.89 -18.00
N ILE A 308 -36.67 9.26 -18.56
CA ILE A 308 -35.42 9.44 -17.80
C ILE A 308 -35.60 10.58 -16.78
N TRP A 309 -36.16 11.68 -17.20
CA TRP A 309 -36.39 12.86 -16.37
C TRP A 309 -37.33 12.57 -15.21
N ALA A 310 -38.47 11.90 -15.48
CA ALA A 310 -39.41 11.49 -14.45
C ALA A 310 -38.78 10.56 -13.41
N SER A 311 -37.93 9.63 -13.85
CA SER A 311 -37.24 8.69 -12.97
C SER A 311 -36.20 9.39 -12.07
N ILE A 312 -35.46 10.35 -12.56
CA ILE A 312 -34.48 11.12 -11.76
C ILE A 312 -35.18 11.96 -10.68
N LEU A 313 -36.36 12.48 -10.94
CA LEU A 313 -37.10 13.33 -10.01
C LEU A 313 -38.05 12.55 -9.08
N ASN A 314 -38.23 11.25 -9.28
CA ASN A 314 -39.12 10.42 -8.47
C ASN A 314 -38.41 9.92 -7.20
N PRO A 315 -38.87 10.30 -5.98
CA PRO A 315 -38.23 9.86 -4.74
C PRO A 315 -38.22 8.35 -4.54
N ASP A 316 -39.26 7.63 -4.97
CA ASP A 316 -39.38 6.19 -4.83
C ASP A 316 -38.37 5.44 -5.72
N GLU A 317 -38.03 6.03 -6.86
CA GLU A 317 -36.99 5.49 -7.74
C GLU A 317 -35.58 5.88 -7.27
N LEU A 318 -35.38 7.11 -6.80
CA LEU A 318 -34.10 7.58 -6.26
C LEU A 318 -33.55 6.69 -5.16
N ILE A 319 -34.39 6.13 -4.29
CA ILE A 319 -34.00 5.19 -3.22
C ILE A 319 -33.27 3.97 -3.79
N SER A 320 -33.72 3.49 -4.95
CA SER A 320 -33.13 2.33 -5.63
C SER A 320 -31.87 2.67 -6.43
N LEU A 321 -31.67 3.93 -6.78
CA LEU A 321 -30.53 4.41 -7.55
C LEU A 321 -29.29 4.62 -6.67
N ILE A 322 -29.48 5.11 -5.46
CA ILE A 322 -28.40 5.42 -4.53
C ILE A 322 -27.84 4.12 -3.91
N PRO A 323 -26.58 3.77 -4.12
CA PRO A 323 -25.98 2.56 -3.59
C PRO A 323 -26.05 2.49 -2.06
N GLY A 324 -26.67 1.42 -1.54
CA GLY A 324 -26.80 1.21 -0.10
C GLY A 324 -27.78 2.12 0.63
N CYS A 325 -28.63 2.86 -0.10
CA CYS A 325 -29.68 3.69 0.49
C CYS A 325 -30.68 2.83 1.26
N LYS A 326 -30.99 3.25 2.50
CA LYS A 326 -31.94 2.59 3.39
C LYS A 326 -33.25 3.35 3.49
N SER A 327 -33.15 4.68 3.49
CA SER A 327 -34.27 5.61 3.58
C SER A 327 -34.00 6.87 2.78
N LEU A 328 -35.03 7.46 2.19
CA LEU A 328 -35.00 8.73 1.51
C LEU A 328 -36.25 9.51 1.92
N ILE A 329 -36.08 10.71 2.44
CA ILE A 329 -37.15 11.59 2.90
C ILE A 329 -37.09 12.88 2.09
N THR A 330 -38.22 13.29 1.53
CA THR A 330 -38.35 14.61 0.89
C THR A 330 -38.52 15.67 1.97
N THR A 331 -37.56 16.59 2.07
CA THR A 331 -37.54 17.66 3.08
C THR A 331 -38.15 18.97 2.58
N ALA A 332 -38.06 19.23 1.27
CA ALA A 332 -38.67 20.33 0.56
C ALA A 332 -38.79 19.97 -0.95
N PRO A 333 -39.44 20.76 -1.79
CA PRO A 333 -39.45 20.52 -3.23
C PRO A 333 -38.03 20.34 -3.78
N LEU A 334 -37.77 19.19 -4.43
CA LEU A 334 -36.47 18.83 -5.00
C LEU A 334 -35.32 18.71 -3.98
N SER A 335 -35.64 18.62 -2.69
CA SER A 335 -34.66 18.47 -1.61
C SER A 335 -34.91 17.19 -0.82
N PHE A 336 -33.86 16.46 -0.54
CA PHE A 336 -33.92 15.12 0.00
C PHE A 336 -32.90 14.91 1.11
N ASN A 337 -33.30 14.11 2.12
CA ASN A 337 -32.39 13.54 3.11
C ASN A 337 -32.35 12.02 2.92
N ALA A 338 -31.17 11.46 2.73
CA ALA A 338 -30.96 10.03 2.51
C ALA A 338 -30.07 9.43 3.60
N GLU A 339 -30.42 8.25 4.10
CA GLU A 339 -29.54 7.42 4.89
C GLU A 339 -29.03 6.24 4.08
N ALA A 340 -27.72 6.08 3.99
CA ALA A 340 -27.09 5.02 3.24
C ALA A 340 -26.03 4.29 4.05
N LYS A 341 -25.92 2.96 3.86
CA LYS A 341 -24.80 2.17 4.33
C LYS A 341 -23.85 1.92 3.16
N ILE A 342 -22.70 2.56 3.18
CA ILE A 342 -21.67 2.41 2.16
C ILE A 342 -20.62 1.43 2.65
N GLY A 343 -20.21 0.48 1.79
CA GLY A 343 -19.12 -0.46 2.06
C GLY A 343 -18.31 -0.69 0.78
N VAL A 344 -17.28 0.12 0.57
CA VAL A 344 -16.40 0.01 -0.59
C VAL A 344 -14.94 0.10 -0.11
N GLY A 345 -14.25 -1.04 -0.12
CA GLY A 345 -12.89 -1.12 0.37
C GLY A 345 -12.79 -0.72 1.85
N PRO A 346 -11.82 0.15 2.22
CA PRO A 346 -11.64 0.59 3.60
C PRO A 346 -12.71 1.59 4.06
N ILE A 347 -13.59 2.06 3.17
CA ILE A 347 -14.67 2.98 3.50
C ILE A 347 -15.93 2.19 3.74
N ALA A 348 -16.22 1.91 5.03
CA ALA A 348 -17.44 1.25 5.44
C ALA A 348 -18.10 2.01 6.60
N GLY A 349 -19.38 2.35 6.45
CA GLY A 349 -20.10 3.08 7.49
C GLY A 349 -21.51 3.48 7.08
N ASN A 350 -22.24 4.05 8.06
CA ASN A 350 -23.51 4.72 7.80
C ASN A 350 -23.24 6.20 7.49
N PHE A 351 -23.91 6.72 6.48
CA PHE A 351 -23.84 8.12 6.06
C PHE A 351 -25.24 8.68 5.95
N THR A 352 -25.38 9.95 6.32
CA THR A 352 -26.57 10.76 6.07
C THR A 352 -26.21 11.80 5.03
N ALA A 353 -27.02 11.93 3.99
CA ALA A 353 -26.78 12.87 2.89
C ALA A 353 -27.99 13.78 2.69
N ASP A 354 -27.76 15.08 2.72
CA ASP A 354 -28.70 16.11 2.29
C ASP A 354 -28.34 16.56 0.89
N PHE A 355 -29.26 16.49 -0.04
CA PHE A 355 -29.03 16.96 -1.40
C PHE A 355 -30.25 17.61 -2.04
N GLN A 356 -30.00 18.49 -3.00
CA GLN A 356 -31.01 19.27 -3.68
C GLN A 356 -30.73 19.34 -5.18
N PHE A 357 -31.77 19.13 -5.99
CA PHE A 357 -31.74 19.45 -7.41
C PHE A 357 -32.13 20.92 -7.60
N TYR A 358 -31.46 21.65 -8.49
CA TYR A 358 -31.69 23.03 -8.82
C TYR A 358 -31.29 23.32 -10.26
N ASP A 359 -31.66 24.50 -10.78
CA ASP A 359 -31.38 24.94 -12.14
C ASP A 359 -31.80 23.92 -13.20
N LEU A 360 -33.09 23.52 -13.13
CA LEU A 360 -33.64 22.50 -13.98
C LEU A 360 -34.02 23.10 -15.34
N VAL A 361 -33.44 22.55 -16.41
CA VAL A 361 -33.91 22.75 -17.79
C VAL A 361 -34.62 21.47 -18.20
N GLU A 362 -35.93 21.54 -18.27
CA GLU A 362 -36.81 20.36 -18.45
C GLU A 362 -36.35 19.49 -19.62
N HIS A 363 -36.19 18.16 -19.34
CA HIS A 363 -35.73 17.13 -20.26
C HIS A 363 -34.34 17.36 -20.86
N ARG A 364 -33.53 18.30 -20.33
CA ARG A 364 -32.18 18.61 -20.85
C ARG A 364 -31.08 18.57 -19.82
N SER A 365 -31.26 19.26 -18.70
CA SER A 365 -30.19 19.30 -17.68
C SER A 365 -30.73 19.68 -16.32
N LEU A 366 -30.02 19.25 -15.29
CA LEU A 366 -30.21 19.70 -13.91
C LEU A 366 -28.88 19.77 -13.18
N LEU A 367 -28.82 20.61 -12.17
CA LEU A 367 -27.72 20.68 -11.23
C LEU A 367 -28.10 20.04 -9.91
N LEU A 368 -27.11 19.46 -9.26
CA LEU A 368 -27.20 18.80 -7.96
C LEU A 368 -26.20 19.45 -7.01
N LYS A 369 -26.60 19.76 -5.79
CA LYS A 369 -25.68 20.05 -4.68
C LYS A 369 -26.04 19.19 -3.48
N GLY A 370 -25.03 18.83 -2.69
CA GLY A 370 -25.29 18.01 -1.52
C GLY A 370 -24.12 17.92 -0.54
N THR A 371 -24.45 17.48 0.65
CA THR A 371 -23.52 17.20 1.73
C THR A 371 -23.83 15.82 2.31
N ALA A 372 -22.81 14.98 2.46
CA ALA A 372 -22.92 13.69 3.12
C ALA A 372 -22.01 13.67 4.35
N SER A 373 -22.53 13.22 5.47
CA SER A 373 -21.80 13.14 6.73
C SER A 373 -21.89 11.73 7.36
N GLY A 374 -20.84 11.34 8.08
CA GLY A 374 -20.77 10.06 8.78
C GLY A 374 -19.61 10.03 9.77
N ALA A 375 -19.45 8.93 10.49
CA ALA A 375 -18.40 8.78 11.50
C ALA A 375 -16.95 8.95 10.95
N LEU A 376 -16.78 8.82 9.65
CA LEU A 376 -15.48 8.92 8.97
C LEU A 376 -15.19 10.32 8.42
N GLY A 377 -16.18 11.22 8.37
CA GLY A 377 -15.98 12.58 7.84
C GLY A 377 -17.19 13.13 7.11
N ILE A 378 -16.96 14.21 6.36
CA ILE A 378 -17.97 14.95 5.60
C ILE A 378 -17.51 15.08 4.15
N ALA A 379 -18.42 14.88 3.22
CA ALA A 379 -18.23 15.19 1.79
C ALA A 379 -19.31 16.19 1.35
N PHE A 380 -18.92 17.20 0.59
CA PHE A 380 -19.86 18.14 0.01
C PHE A 380 -19.46 18.46 -1.44
N GLY A 381 -20.43 18.75 -2.26
CA GLY A 381 -20.13 18.98 -3.68
C GLY A 381 -21.32 19.33 -4.52
N THR A 382 -21.04 19.50 -5.80
CA THR A 382 -22.00 19.77 -6.86
C THR A 382 -21.87 18.77 -7.99
N GLY A 383 -22.95 18.57 -8.72
CA GLY A 383 -22.97 17.73 -9.91
C GLY A 383 -23.89 18.32 -10.98
N GLN A 384 -23.68 17.90 -12.20
CA GLN A 384 -24.54 18.22 -13.33
C GLN A 384 -24.94 16.93 -14.05
N ILE A 385 -26.19 16.84 -14.45
CA ILE A 385 -26.70 15.80 -15.34
C ILE A 385 -27.23 16.47 -16.61
N THR A 386 -26.86 15.92 -17.77
CA THR A 386 -27.30 16.40 -19.09
C THR A 386 -27.93 15.27 -19.88
N LEU A 387 -28.99 15.58 -20.63
CA LEU A 387 -29.67 14.65 -21.52
C LEU A 387 -29.56 15.14 -22.96
N GLU A 388 -28.89 14.35 -23.79
CA GLU A 388 -28.73 14.59 -25.23
C GLU A 388 -29.51 13.50 -25.99
N PRO A 389 -30.74 13.81 -26.49
CA PRO A 389 -31.55 12.85 -27.22
C PRO A 389 -30.93 12.54 -28.60
N ASN A 390 -30.99 11.26 -29.01
CA ASN A 390 -30.59 10.80 -30.33
C ASN A 390 -31.55 9.66 -30.75
N ASP A 391 -32.43 9.91 -31.70
CA ASP A 391 -33.47 9.02 -32.28
C ASP A 391 -34.20 8.12 -31.25
N LYS A 392 -33.62 6.98 -30.85
CA LYS A 392 -34.20 5.98 -29.93
C LYS A 392 -33.46 5.86 -28.61
N GLU A 393 -32.43 6.64 -28.41
CA GLU A 393 -31.54 6.58 -27.24
C GLU A 393 -31.28 7.99 -26.71
N VAL A 394 -30.94 8.07 -25.45
CA VAL A 394 -30.51 9.33 -24.81
C VAL A 394 -29.11 9.13 -24.26
N LYS A 395 -28.19 10.01 -24.65
CA LYS A 395 -26.90 10.10 -24.00
C LYS A 395 -27.05 10.92 -22.72
N VAL A 396 -26.87 10.27 -21.58
CA VAL A 396 -26.90 10.88 -20.26
C VAL A 396 -25.47 11.20 -19.85
N GLY A 397 -25.12 12.49 -19.87
CA GLY A 397 -23.84 12.99 -19.40
C GLY A 397 -23.91 13.35 -17.91
N TYR A 398 -22.79 13.22 -17.21
CA TYR A 398 -22.65 13.68 -15.83
C TYR A 398 -21.28 14.29 -15.59
N SER A 399 -21.25 15.30 -14.71
CA SER A 399 -20.01 15.81 -14.13
C SER A 399 -20.22 16.09 -12.64
N TYR A 400 -19.14 16.07 -11.87
CA TYR A 400 -19.17 16.36 -10.44
C TYR A 400 -17.89 17.03 -9.97
N SER A 401 -18.04 17.84 -8.93
CA SER A 401 -16.95 18.40 -8.12
C SER A 401 -17.32 18.23 -6.65
N MET A 402 -16.45 17.60 -5.87
CA MET A 402 -16.71 17.37 -4.45
C MET A 402 -15.45 17.55 -3.62
N THR A 403 -15.63 17.96 -2.36
CA THR A 403 -14.58 18.04 -1.35
C THR A 403 -14.91 17.10 -0.22
N ILE A 404 -13.93 16.33 0.23
CA ILE A 404 -14.06 15.32 1.28
C ILE A 404 -13.14 15.68 2.44
N ASN A 405 -13.70 15.81 3.64
CA ASN A 405 -13.00 16.23 4.87
C ASN A 405 -13.08 15.15 5.95
N GLY A 406 -12.17 15.21 6.92
CA GLY A 406 -12.14 14.32 8.09
C GLY A 406 -11.27 13.08 7.89
N LYS A 407 -11.49 12.06 8.72
CA LYS A 407 -10.67 10.82 8.71
C LYS A 407 -10.68 10.10 7.36
N ILE A 408 -11.76 10.24 6.61
CA ILE A 408 -11.90 9.66 5.27
C ILE A 408 -10.92 10.30 4.27
N ALA A 409 -10.60 11.58 4.42
CA ALA A 409 -9.63 12.27 3.57
C ALA A 409 -8.19 11.72 3.76
N ALA A 410 -7.87 11.21 4.95
CA ALA A 410 -6.56 10.63 5.26
C ALA A 410 -6.27 9.30 4.53
N VAL A 411 -7.28 8.70 3.90
CA VAL A 411 -7.12 7.44 3.17
C VAL A 411 -6.40 7.63 1.82
N GLY A 412 -6.28 8.87 1.36
CA GLY A 412 -5.55 9.26 0.15
C GLY A 412 -6.41 9.31 -1.13
N ALA A 413 -6.00 10.18 -2.04
CA ALA A 413 -6.69 10.54 -3.28
C ALA A 413 -7.12 9.39 -4.15
N ARG A 414 -6.17 8.57 -4.52
CA ARG A 414 -6.39 7.46 -5.49
C ARG A 414 -7.44 6.48 -5.00
N LEU A 415 -7.45 6.23 -3.69
CA LEU A 415 -8.41 5.31 -3.11
C LEU A 415 -9.80 5.94 -3.04
N LEU A 416 -9.89 7.22 -2.67
CA LEU A 416 -11.13 7.98 -2.66
C LEU A 416 -11.73 8.10 -4.06
N GLU A 417 -10.90 8.43 -5.06
CA GLU A 417 -11.32 8.47 -6.46
C GLU A 417 -11.86 7.13 -6.96
N GLY A 418 -11.18 6.04 -6.63
CA GLY A 418 -11.63 4.68 -6.95
C GLY A 418 -12.98 4.34 -6.32
N VAL A 419 -13.21 4.74 -5.07
CA VAL A 419 -14.49 4.55 -4.36
C VAL A 419 -15.59 5.38 -4.99
N VAL A 420 -15.37 6.67 -5.24
CA VAL A 420 -16.35 7.57 -5.85
C VAL A 420 -16.71 7.07 -7.25
N ARG A 421 -15.74 6.73 -8.07
CA ARG A 421 -15.96 6.16 -9.41
C ARG A 421 -16.81 4.88 -9.36
N ARG A 422 -16.56 3.99 -8.40
CA ARG A 422 -17.34 2.77 -8.21
C ARG A 422 -18.77 3.03 -7.78
N LEU A 423 -18.99 3.98 -6.86
CA LEU A 423 -20.34 4.36 -6.44
C LEU A 423 -21.14 4.97 -7.59
N ILE A 424 -20.53 5.85 -8.38
CA ILE A 424 -21.16 6.46 -9.57
C ILE A 424 -21.52 5.36 -10.59
N GLN A 425 -20.60 4.43 -10.86
CA GLN A 425 -20.87 3.32 -11.78
C GLN A 425 -22.01 2.42 -11.28
N GLN A 426 -22.10 2.16 -9.98
CA GLN A 426 -23.21 1.42 -9.40
C GLN A 426 -24.54 2.18 -9.54
N THR A 427 -24.53 3.52 -9.30
CA THR A 427 -25.71 4.37 -9.51
C THR A 427 -26.19 4.32 -10.97
N ILE A 428 -25.27 4.46 -11.92
CA ILE A 428 -25.56 4.36 -13.36
C ILE A 428 -26.15 2.99 -13.70
N ASN A 429 -25.53 1.92 -13.24
CA ASN A 429 -26.02 0.57 -13.49
C ASN A 429 -27.44 0.37 -12.92
N ASN A 430 -27.69 0.80 -11.68
CA ASN A 430 -29.00 0.75 -11.07
C ASN A 430 -30.03 1.53 -11.91
N PHE A 431 -29.65 2.69 -12.43
CA PHE A 431 -30.50 3.53 -13.25
C PHE A 431 -30.87 2.86 -14.59
N VAL A 432 -29.88 2.35 -15.30
CA VAL A 432 -30.09 1.63 -16.58
C VAL A 432 -30.98 0.40 -16.37
N TYR A 433 -30.75 -0.38 -15.33
CA TYR A 433 -31.58 -1.54 -15.00
C TYR A 433 -33.02 -1.15 -14.62
N GLY A 434 -33.19 -0.09 -13.83
CA GLY A 434 -34.51 0.39 -13.43
C GLY A 434 -35.39 0.80 -14.60
N LEU A 435 -34.80 1.42 -15.63
CA LEU A 435 -35.51 1.88 -16.84
C LEU A 435 -35.82 0.76 -17.84
N GLN A 436 -35.02 -0.32 -17.87
CA GLN A 436 -35.20 -1.45 -18.80
C GLN A 436 -36.18 -2.50 -18.29
N ASP A 437 -36.42 -2.59 -16.99
CA ASP A 437 -37.18 -3.67 -16.36
C ASP A 437 -38.66 -3.30 -16.15
N SER A 438 -39.39 -3.06 -17.25
CA SER A 438 -40.83 -2.91 -17.27
C SER A 438 -41.58 -4.26 -17.48
N SER A 439 -40.90 -5.41 -17.35
CA SER A 439 -41.50 -6.72 -17.50
C SER A 439 -42.04 -7.30 -16.17
N PRO A 440 -43.11 -8.09 -16.17
CA PRO A 440 -43.67 -8.74 -14.96
C PRO A 440 -42.63 -9.61 -14.21
N LYS A 441 -41.58 -10.07 -14.88
CA LYS A 441 -40.48 -10.85 -14.27
C LYS A 441 -39.55 -9.96 -13.39
N GLY A 442 -39.42 -8.69 -13.68
CA GLY A 442 -38.62 -7.76 -12.87
C GLY A 442 -39.22 -7.50 -11.49
N ILE A 443 -40.54 -7.54 -11.36
CA ILE A 443 -41.21 -7.36 -10.07
C ILE A 443 -41.01 -8.59 -9.17
N LEU A 444 -41.00 -9.80 -9.72
CA LEU A 444 -40.69 -11.02 -8.96
C LEU A 444 -39.23 -11.04 -8.50
N PHE A 445 -38.30 -10.60 -9.32
CA PHE A 445 -36.87 -10.53 -8.97
C PHE A 445 -36.60 -9.46 -7.88
N LYS A 446 -37.30 -8.32 -7.93
CA LYS A 446 -37.29 -7.31 -6.84
C LYS A 446 -37.86 -7.88 -5.53
N LEU A 447 -38.91 -8.69 -5.60
CA LEU A 447 -39.53 -9.34 -4.43
C LEU A 447 -38.62 -10.42 -3.81
N PHE A 448 -37.94 -11.23 -4.63
CA PHE A 448 -37.00 -12.25 -4.15
C PHE A 448 -35.74 -11.61 -3.50
N ARG A 449 -35.24 -10.51 -4.06
CA ARG A 449 -34.11 -9.76 -3.48
C ARG A 449 -34.52 -9.06 -2.18
N TRP A 450 -35.76 -8.59 -2.06
CA TRP A 450 -36.30 -8.02 -0.82
C TRP A 450 -36.48 -9.06 0.28
N LEU A 451 -36.84 -10.28 -0.09
CA LEU A 451 -37.01 -11.41 0.82
C LEU A 451 -35.71 -12.14 1.21
N GLY A 452 -34.54 -11.70 0.70
CA GLY A 452 -33.25 -12.28 1.04
C GLY A 452 -33.01 -13.71 0.52
N ILE A 453 -33.80 -14.17 -0.42
CA ILE A 453 -33.68 -15.51 -1.00
C ILE A 453 -32.66 -15.45 -2.13
N ARG A 454 -31.51 -16.05 -1.91
CA ARG A 454 -30.48 -16.29 -2.94
C ARG A 454 -30.79 -17.58 -3.66
N ASN A 455 -30.79 -17.53 -5.01
CA ASN A 455 -30.56 -18.73 -5.83
C ASN A 455 -29.08 -18.94 -5.99
#